data_7394150f785ad2dc59e4dd17bb8e7569
#
_entry.id   7394150f785ad2dc59e4dd17bb8e7569
#
_cell.length_a   1.000
_cell.length_b   1.000
_cell.length_c   1.000
_cell.angle_alpha   90.00
_cell.angle_beta   90.00
_cell.angle_gamma   90.00
#
_symmetry.space_group_name_H-M   'P 1'
#
loop_
_entity.id
_entity.type
_entity.pdbx_description
1 polymer ?
#
loop_
_entity_poly.entity_id
_entity_poly.type
_entity_poly.pdbx_seq_one_letter_code
_entity_poly.pdbx_strand_id
1 'polypeptide(L)'
;MLMGVAVLGLFFLLQDAHADNAILYEFDGSFEDATFLTKEAIIGQGLTIDYVSHVGEMLARTKNDVGGSKDIFQNAEAYLFCSASISRRVMEKDPMNVAHCPYSVFVIQIPGDQTTGDEGKIFIGHRDLPDGAMQEVEDLLRKIAEEATSF
;
A
#
# COMPACT_ATOMS: atom_id res chain seq x y z
N MET A 1 46.76 16.93 -42.14
CA MET A 1 46.67 16.95 -40.68
C MET A 1 45.19 17.12 -40.33
N LEU A 2 44.47 15.99 -40.21
CA LEU A 2 43.05 15.99 -39.91
C LEU A 2 42.87 15.71 -38.39
N MET A 3 42.36 16.69 -37.66
CA MET A 3 41.96 16.53 -36.27
C MET A 3 40.53 15.95 -36.23
N GLY A 4 40.41 14.70 -35.81
CA GLY A 4 39.12 14.08 -35.55
C GLY A 4 38.60 14.50 -34.15
N VAL A 5 37.45 15.13 -34.13
CA VAL A 5 36.73 15.46 -32.90
C VAL A 5 35.88 14.23 -32.52
N ALA A 6 36.27 13.58 -31.44
CA ALA A 6 35.46 12.49 -30.81
C ALA A 6 34.36 13.14 -29.98
N VAL A 7 33.10 13.01 -30.42
CA VAL A 7 31.91 13.37 -29.64
C VAL A 7 31.62 12.22 -28.71
N LEU A 8 31.93 12.41 -27.42
CA LEU A 8 31.57 11.49 -26.35
C LEU A 8 30.08 11.70 -26.03
N GLY A 9 29.21 10.83 -26.55
CA GLY A 9 27.81 10.82 -26.25
C GLY A 9 27.59 10.34 -24.80
N LEU A 10 27.21 11.27 -23.93
CA LEU A 10 26.79 10.96 -22.55
C LEU A 10 25.38 10.34 -22.59
N PHE A 11 25.33 9.02 -22.55
CA PHE A 11 24.06 8.29 -22.38
C PHE A 11 23.59 8.50 -20.93
N PHE A 12 22.68 9.44 -20.73
CA PHE A 12 21.87 9.49 -19.52
C PHE A 12 20.95 8.28 -19.52
N LEU A 13 21.28 7.28 -18.73
CA LEU A 13 20.34 6.24 -18.33
C LEU A 13 19.28 6.93 -17.45
N LEU A 14 18.11 7.19 -18.01
CA LEU A 14 16.92 7.50 -17.25
C LEU A 14 16.60 6.23 -16.44
N GLN A 15 17.05 6.19 -15.20
CA GLN A 15 16.53 5.25 -14.23
C GLN A 15 15.11 5.70 -13.95
N ASP A 16 14.12 4.94 -14.45
CA ASP A 16 12.76 5.01 -13.95
C ASP A 16 12.82 4.69 -12.46
N ALA A 17 12.81 5.73 -11.65
CA ALA A 17 12.56 5.60 -10.23
C ALA A 17 11.08 5.21 -10.08
N HIS A 18 10.77 3.93 -10.21
CA HIS A 18 9.57 3.37 -9.60
C HIS A 18 9.78 3.50 -8.10
N ALA A 19 9.24 4.55 -7.51
CA ALA A 19 9.06 4.60 -6.09
C ALA A 19 7.97 3.57 -5.79
N ASP A 20 8.38 2.39 -5.36
CA ASP A 20 7.48 1.42 -4.73
C ASP A 20 7.00 2.05 -3.42
N ASN A 21 5.89 2.80 -3.51
CA ASN A 21 5.31 3.50 -2.37
C ASN A 21 4.49 2.58 -1.46
N ALA A 22 4.51 1.27 -1.73
CA ALA A 22 3.75 0.28 -0.97
C ALA A 22 4.51 -1.04 -0.85
N ILE A 23 4.41 -1.63 0.32
CA ILE A 23 4.89 -3.00 0.60
C ILE A 23 3.68 -3.91 0.55
N LEU A 24 3.77 -5.00 -0.22
CA LEU A 24 2.68 -5.92 -0.51
C LEU A 24 3.02 -7.33 -0.04
N TYR A 25 2.03 -7.99 0.55
CA TYR A 25 2.06 -9.39 0.98
C TYR A 25 0.94 -10.12 0.24
N GLU A 26 1.29 -11.11 -0.59
CA GLU A 26 0.29 -11.92 -1.30
C GLU A 26 -0.47 -12.77 -0.29
N PHE A 27 -1.80 -12.84 -0.44
CA PHE A 27 -2.70 -13.58 0.42
C PHE A 27 -3.36 -14.70 -0.37
N ASP A 28 -3.29 -15.94 0.15
CA ASP A 28 -3.94 -17.12 -0.43
C ASP A 28 -5.26 -17.38 0.30
N GLY A 29 -6.37 -17.05 -0.33
CA GLY A 29 -7.70 -17.18 0.24
C GLY A 29 -8.72 -16.24 -0.40
N SER A 30 -9.84 -15.99 0.28
CA SER A 30 -10.87 -15.05 -0.17
C SER A 30 -10.57 -13.61 0.26
N PHE A 31 -11.17 -12.64 -0.44
CA PHE A 31 -11.09 -11.23 -0.04
C PHE A 31 -11.71 -11.01 1.35
N GLU A 32 -12.79 -11.71 1.64
CA GLU A 32 -13.47 -11.68 2.94
C GLU A 32 -12.57 -12.17 4.06
N ASP A 33 -11.82 -13.26 3.84
CA ASP A 33 -10.86 -13.77 4.82
C ASP A 33 -9.71 -12.78 5.03
N ALA A 34 -9.15 -12.23 3.94
CA ALA A 34 -8.08 -11.23 4.02
C ALA A 34 -8.51 -9.99 4.81
N THR A 35 -9.73 -9.49 4.56
CA THR A 35 -10.28 -8.33 5.29
C THR A 35 -10.57 -8.65 6.75
N PHE A 36 -11.08 -9.84 7.04
CA PHE A 36 -11.32 -10.29 8.41
C PHE A 36 -10.02 -10.40 9.19
N LEU A 37 -9.03 -11.12 8.66
CA LEU A 37 -7.74 -11.32 9.32
C LEU A 37 -6.96 -10.01 9.49
N THR A 38 -7.05 -9.09 8.53
CA THR A 38 -6.45 -7.76 8.66
C THR A 38 -7.06 -6.96 9.82
N LYS A 39 -8.39 -6.99 9.96
CA LYS A 39 -9.07 -6.33 11.09
C LYS A 39 -8.65 -6.95 12.43
N GLU A 40 -8.64 -8.28 12.50
CA GLU A 40 -8.21 -9.00 13.71
C GLU A 40 -6.75 -8.70 14.07
N ALA A 41 -5.85 -8.64 13.09
CA ALA A 41 -4.45 -8.29 13.31
C ALA A 41 -4.29 -6.85 13.86
N ILE A 42 -5.05 -5.87 13.33
CA ILE A 42 -5.05 -4.49 13.83
C ILE A 42 -5.55 -4.45 15.29
N ILE A 43 -6.68 -5.08 15.56
CA ILE A 43 -7.29 -5.14 16.91
C ILE A 43 -6.38 -5.89 17.89
N GLY A 44 -5.72 -6.96 17.43
CA GLY A 44 -4.76 -7.75 18.19
C GLY A 44 -3.53 -6.94 18.66
N GLN A 45 -3.17 -5.87 17.95
CA GLN A 45 -2.15 -4.90 18.39
C GLN A 45 -2.69 -3.88 19.43
N GLY A 46 -3.94 -4.03 19.89
CA GLY A 46 -4.59 -3.10 20.83
C GLY A 46 -5.02 -1.78 20.18
N LEU A 47 -5.20 -1.77 18.86
CA LEU A 47 -5.59 -0.59 18.10
C LEU A 47 -7.09 -0.60 17.77
N THR A 48 -7.64 0.60 17.56
CA THR A 48 -9.01 0.78 17.07
C THR A 48 -8.97 1.22 15.62
N ILE A 49 -9.80 0.60 14.79
CA ILE A 49 -9.98 1.04 13.40
C ILE A 49 -10.89 2.26 13.43
N ASP A 50 -10.34 3.42 13.06
CA ASP A 50 -11.07 4.69 13.07
C ASP A 50 -12.01 4.83 11.86
N TYR A 51 -11.58 4.31 10.71
CA TYR A 51 -12.34 4.39 9.46
C TYR A 51 -11.94 3.28 8.49
N VAL A 52 -12.91 2.78 7.73
CA VAL A 52 -12.69 1.86 6.60
C VAL A 52 -13.07 2.60 5.32
N SER A 53 -12.11 2.75 4.42
CA SER A 53 -12.31 3.34 3.12
C SER A 53 -12.60 2.25 2.08
N HIS A 54 -13.81 2.25 1.52
CA HIS A 54 -14.24 1.32 0.47
C HIS A 54 -13.81 1.83 -0.91
N VAL A 55 -12.50 1.80 -1.17
CA VAL A 55 -11.88 2.37 -2.38
C VAL A 55 -12.38 1.67 -3.64
N GLY A 56 -12.52 0.34 -3.61
CA GLY A 56 -13.00 -0.45 -4.75
C GLY A 56 -14.42 -0.05 -5.17
N GLU A 57 -15.33 0.08 -4.21
CA GLU A 57 -16.71 0.49 -4.47
C GLU A 57 -16.79 1.91 -5.02
N MET A 58 -15.99 2.83 -4.48
CA MET A 58 -15.94 4.20 -4.98
C MET A 58 -15.47 4.25 -6.43
N LEU A 59 -14.40 3.55 -6.78
CA LEU A 59 -13.86 3.52 -8.13
C LEU A 59 -14.82 2.84 -9.11
N ALA A 60 -15.47 1.75 -8.72
CA ALA A 60 -16.46 1.08 -9.55
C ALA A 60 -17.67 1.97 -9.84
N ARG A 61 -18.22 2.62 -8.82
CA ARG A 61 -19.39 3.50 -8.92
C ARG A 61 -19.14 4.72 -9.80
N THR A 62 -17.95 5.31 -9.71
CA THR A 62 -17.62 6.57 -10.41
C THR A 62 -16.97 6.35 -11.77
N LYS A 63 -16.66 5.10 -12.15
CA LYS A 63 -15.90 4.75 -13.34
C LYS A 63 -16.37 5.49 -14.60
N ASN A 64 -17.67 5.44 -14.90
CA ASN A 64 -18.24 6.07 -16.10
C ASN A 64 -18.25 7.60 -16.02
N ASP A 65 -18.47 8.17 -14.84
CA ASP A 65 -18.56 9.61 -14.62
C ASP A 65 -17.23 10.31 -14.84
N VAL A 66 -16.12 9.60 -14.58
CA VAL A 66 -14.76 10.15 -14.74
C VAL A 66 -14.05 9.62 -16.00
N GLY A 67 -14.74 8.90 -16.88
CA GLY A 67 -14.18 8.39 -18.14
C GLY A 67 -13.24 7.19 -17.96
N GLY A 68 -13.42 6.40 -16.92
CA GLY A 68 -12.65 5.19 -16.67
C GLY A 68 -12.92 4.10 -17.72
N SER A 69 -11.87 3.43 -18.19
CA SER A 69 -11.97 2.41 -19.26
C SER A 69 -11.94 0.97 -18.76
N LYS A 70 -11.38 0.73 -17.56
CA LYS A 70 -11.19 -0.62 -17.00
C LYS A 70 -11.51 -0.66 -15.51
N ASP A 71 -11.78 -1.85 -15.00
CA ASP A 71 -11.85 -2.11 -13.57
C ASP A 71 -10.41 -2.21 -13.01
N ILE A 72 -10.11 -1.39 -12.00
CA ILE A 72 -8.76 -1.33 -11.40
C ILE A 72 -8.65 -2.42 -10.34
N PHE A 73 -9.68 -2.56 -9.50
CA PHE A 73 -9.77 -3.57 -8.47
C PHE A 73 -11.09 -4.33 -8.60
N GLN A 74 -11.06 -5.61 -8.29
CA GLN A 74 -12.26 -6.37 -8.03
C GLN A 74 -12.85 -5.97 -6.68
N ASN A 75 -12.00 -5.86 -5.67
CA ASN A 75 -12.30 -5.33 -4.34
C ASN A 75 -11.10 -4.52 -3.82
N ALA A 76 -11.35 -3.48 -3.01
CA ALA A 76 -10.30 -2.73 -2.34
C ALA A 76 -10.85 -2.00 -1.11
N GLU A 77 -10.24 -2.24 0.04
CA GLU A 77 -10.52 -1.55 1.30
C GLU A 77 -9.22 -1.06 1.94
N ALA A 78 -9.28 0.08 2.61
CA ALA A 78 -8.18 0.59 3.42
C ALA A 78 -8.68 0.85 4.86
N TYR A 79 -7.95 0.31 5.82
CA TYR A 79 -8.23 0.42 7.26
C TYR A 79 -7.34 1.48 7.85
N LEU A 80 -7.94 2.54 8.38
CA LEU A 80 -7.25 3.68 8.94
C LEU A 80 -7.31 3.64 10.45
N PHE A 81 -6.18 3.86 11.10
CA PHE A 81 -6.03 3.82 12.55
C PHE A 81 -4.87 4.66 13.04
N CYS A 82 -4.83 4.96 14.32
CA CYS A 82 -3.70 5.63 14.98
C CYS A 82 -3.26 4.82 16.20
N SER A 83 -1.94 4.85 16.47
CA SER A 83 -1.38 4.40 17.74
C SER A 83 -1.00 5.62 18.57
N ALA A 84 -1.73 5.91 19.64
CA ALA A 84 -1.48 7.07 20.47
C ALA A 84 -0.04 7.14 20.97
N SER A 85 0.53 6.00 21.40
CA SER A 85 1.88 5.92 21.93
C SER A 85 2.96 6.11 20.86
N ILE A 86 2.82 5.42 19.71
CA ILE A 86 3.79 5.52 18.61
C ILE A 86 3.69 6.90 17.95
N SER A 87 2.46 7.37 17.64
CA SER A 87 2.24 8.68 17.05
C SER A 87 2.87 9.80 17.89
N ARG A 88 2.72 9.72 19.22
CA ARG A 88 3.34 10.69 20.11
C ARG A 88 4.86 10.67 19.99
N ARG A 89 5.50 9.50 20.06
CA ARG A 89 6.96 9.40 19.99
C ARG A 89 7.53 9.90 18.66
N VAL A 90 6.90 9.57 17.54
CA VAL A 90 7.39 9.98 16.22
C VAL A 90 7.18 11.47 15.96
N MET A 91 6.06 12.05 16.46
CA MET A 91 5.76 13.48 16.30
C MET A 91 6.55 14.35 17.29
N GLU A 92 6.96 13.82 18.45
CA GLU A 92 7.91 14.52 19.34
C GLU A 92 9.32 14.65 18.71
N LYS A 93 9.70 13.70 17.82
CA LYS A 93 10.95 13.80 17.06
C LYS A 93 10.83 14.82 15.92
N ASP A 94 9.72 14.79 15.19
CA ASP A 94 9.40 15.74 14.12
C ASP A 94 7.87 15.88 14.00
N PRO A 95 7.30 17.07 14.31
CA PRO A 95 5.86 17.30 14.17
C PRO A 95 5.32 17.08 12.76
N MET A 96 6.16 17.18 11.70
CA MET A 96 5.74 16.95 10.32
C MET A 96 5.41 15.50 10.03
N ASN A 97 5.77 14.55 10.89
CA ASN A 97 5.32 13.16 10.82
C ASN A 97 3.79 13.01 10.94
N VAL A 98 3.09 14.08 11.32
CA VAL A 98 1.62 14.14 11.23
C VAL A 98 1.11 13.88 9.82
N ALA A 99 1.89 14.14 8.77
CA ALA A 99 1.54 13.86 7.37
C ALA A 99 1.32 12.37 7.09
N HIS A 100 1.82 11.48 7.94
CA HIS A 100 1.67 10.03 7.83
C HIS A 100 0.53 9.46 8.69
N CYS A 101 -0.18 10.31 9.44
CA CYS A 101 -1.29 9.91 10.31
C CYS A 101 -2.63 10.36 9.68
N PRO A 102 -3.68 9.53 9.65
CA PRO A 102 -3.74 8.18 10.19
C PRO A 102 -2.90 7.17 9.40
N TYR A 103 -2.40 6.14 10.08
CA TYR A 103 -1.74 5.00 9.45
C TYR A 103 -2.78 4.15 8.74
N SER A 104 -2.34 3.36 7.74
CA SER A 104 -3.27 2.48 7.04
C SER A 104 -2.62 1.16 6.63
N VAL A 105 -3.42 0.11 6.71
CA VAL A 105 -3.21 -1.16 6.03
C VAL A 105 -4.36 -1.31 5.04
N PHE A 106 -4.08 -1.79 3.84
CA PHE A 106 -5.10 -1.99 2.82
C PHE A 106 -5.13 -3.44 2.36
N VAL A 107 -6.31 -3.86 1.90
CA VAL A 107 -6.53 -5.16 1.24
C VAL A 107 -7.06 -4.87 -0.15
N ILE A 108 -6.41 -5.44 -1.17
CA ILE A 108 -6.82 -5.28 -2.56
C ILE A 108 -6.93 -6.64 -3.24
N GLN A 109 -7.91 -6.75 -4.13
CA GLN A 109 -8.04 -7.85 -5.07
C GLN A 109 -7.90 -7.30 -6.48
N ILE A 110 -6.82 -7.66 -7.14
CA ILE A 110 -6.56 -7.29 -8.54
C ILE A 110 -7.34 -8.27 -9.42
N PRO A 111 -8.10 -7.77 -10.42
CA PRO A 111 -8.84 -8.64 -11.31
C PRO A 111 -7.91 -9.60 -12.06
N GLY A 112 -8.30 -10.87 -12.10
CA GLY A 112 -7.66 -11.86 -12.95
C GLY A 112 -8.15 -11.80 -14.40
N ASP A 113 -7.64 -12.69 -15.21
CA ASP A 113 -8.10 -12.87 -16.59
C ASP A 113 -9.08 -14.05 -16.67
N GLN A 114 -10.36 -13.75 -16.67
CA GLN A 114 -11.43 -14.75 -16.74
C GLN A 114 -11.38 -15.61 -18.03
N THR A 115 -10.68 -15.16 -19.07
CA THR A 115 -10.51 -15.95 -20.30
C THR A 115 -9.51 -17.09 -20.12
N THR A 116 -8.61 -16.97 -19.17
CA THR A 116 -7.58 -17.96 -18.80
C THR A 116 -7.93 -18.76 -17.54
N GLY A 117 -9.02 -18.38 -16.82
CA GLY A 117 -9.39 -18.96 -15.53
C GLY A 117 -8.57 -18.42 -14.36
N ASP A 118 -7.87 -17.31 -14.57
CA ASP A 118 -7.17 -16.60 -13.50
C ASP A 118 -8.17 -15.81 -12.65
N GLU A 119 -8.29 -16.17 -11.37
CA GLU A 119 -9.21 -15.53 -10.41
C GLU A 119 -8.68 -14.19 -9.88
N GLY A 120 -7.46 -13.80 -10.29
CA GLY A 120 -6.77 -12.62 -9.80
C GLY A 120 -6.00 -12.88 -8.51
N LYS A 121 -5.42 -11.81 -7.96
CA LYS A 121 -4.55 -11.89 -6.77
C LYS A 121 -5.03 -10.96 -5.69
N ILE A 122 -4.91 -11.43 -4.45
CA ILE A 122 -5.22 -10.65 -3.25
C ILE A 122 -3.90 -10.28 -2.57
N PHE A 123 -3.82 -9.02 -2.17
CA PHE A 123 -2.69 -8.50 -1.40
C PHE A 123 -3.18 -7.75 -0.17
N ILE A 124 -2.47 -7.95 0.93
CA ILE A 124 -2.50 -7.09 2.10
C ILE A 124 -1.27 -6.20 2.00
N GLY A 125 -1.41 -4.91 2.24
CA GLY A 125 -0.27 -4.00 2.06
C GLY A 125 -0.36 -2.75 2.91
N HIS A 126 0.76 -2.05 2.96
CA HIS A 126 0.86 -0.76 3.63
C HIS A 126 1.79 0.17 2.86
N ARG A 127 1.77 1.45 3.22
CA ARG A 127 2.69 2.42 2.63
C ARG A 127 4.12 2.11 3.10
N ASP A 128 5.07 2.20 2.19
CA ASP A 128 6.49 2.33 2.51
C ASP A 128 6.74 3.69 3.15
N LEU A 129 7.30 3.70 4.35
CA LEU A 129 7.50 4.90 5.14
C LEU A 129 8.99 5.30 5.15
N PRO A 130 9.30 6.60 5.34
CA PRO A 130 10.69 7.05 5.40
C PRO A 130 11.46 6.43 6.57
N ASP A 131 12.71 6.08 6.32
CA ASP A 131 13.63 5.62 7.36
C ASP A 131 13.75 6.61 8.53
N GLY A 132 14.23 6.12 9.66
CA GLY A 132 14.52 6.92 10.84
C GLY A 132 13.34 7.02 11.80
N ALA A 133 12.74 8.21 11.98
CA ALA A 133 11.69 8.41 12.98
C ALA A 133 10.45 7.54 12.73
N MET A 134 10.15 7.24 11.45
CA MET A 134 8.98 6.47 11.05
C MET A 134 9.18 4.95 11.09
N GLN A 135 10.39 4.47 11.35
CA GLN A 135 10.69 3.03 11.41
C GLN A 135 9.79 2.26 12.40
N GLU A 136 9.45 2.89 13.51
CA GLU A 136 8.57 2.29 14.52
C GLU A 136 7.13 2.10 14.02
N VAL A 137 6.66 3.00 13.15
CA VAL A 137 5.38 2.88 12.46
C VAL A 137 5.47 1.79 11.40
N GLU A 138 6.55 1.79 10.61
CA GLU A 138 6.81 0.77 9.58
C GLU A 138 6.80 -0.63 10.18
N ASP A 139 7.46 -0.82 11.32
CA ASP A 139 7.51 -2.10 12.04
C ASP A 139 6.12 -2.55 12.52
N LEU A 140 5.27 -1.61 12.96
CA LEU A 140 3.89 -1.91 13.33
C LEU A 140 3.07 -2.35 12.11
N LEU A 141 3.16 -1.61 11.00
CA LEU A 141 2.40 -1.92 9.78
C LEU A 141 2.81 -3.26 9.19
N ARG A 142 4.11 -3.52 9.12
CA ARG A 142 4.67 -4.80 8.70
C ARG A 142 4.17 -5.94 9.57
N LYS A 143 4.22 -5.79 10.90
CA LYS A 143 3.74 -6.81 11.84
C LYS A 143 2.27 -7.15 11.62
N ILE A 144 1.41 -6.14 11.42
CA ILE A 144 -0.01 -6.34 11.14
C ILE A 144 -0.20 -7.12 9.82
N ALA A 145 0.51 -6.73 8.75
CA ALA A 145 0.38 -7.38 7.46
C ALA A 145 0.90 -8.83 7.49
N GLU A 146 2.04 -9.09 8.12
CA GLU A 146 2.59 -10.44 8.29
C GLU A 146 1.68 -11.33 9.13
N GLU A 147 1.11 -10.81 10.22
CA GLU A 147 0.17 -11.54 11.07
C GLU A 147 -1.11 -11.90 10.29
N ALA A 148 -1.64 -10.97 9.50
CA ALA A 148 -2.83 -11.20 8.68
C ALA A 148 -2.60 -12.20 7.53
N THR A 149 -1.36 -12.40 7.08
CA THR A 149 -1.00 -13.34 5.99
C THR A 149 -0.50 -14.69 6.49
N SER A 150 -0.34 -14.88 7.80
CA SER A 150 0.27 -16.10 8.37
C SER A 150 -0.70 -17.27 8.62
N PHE A 151 -1.95 -17.21 8.13
CA PHE A 151 -3.00 -18.22 8.33
C PHE A 151 -3.24 -19.10 7.11
#